data_928316d283186e4c8e68e62bcd40fe26
#
_entry.id   928316d283186e4c8e68e62bcd40fe26
#
_cell.length_a   1.000
_cell.length_b   1.000
_cell.length_c   1.000
_cell.angle_alpha   90.00
_cell.angle_beta   90.00
_cell.angle_gamma   90.00
#
_symmetry.space_group_name_H-M   'P 1'
#
loop_
_entity.id
_entity.type
_entity.pdbx_description
1 polymer ?
#
loop_
_entity_poly.entity_id
_entity_poly.type
_entity_poly.pdbx_seq_one_letter_code
_entity_poly.pdbx_strand_id
1 'polypeptide(L)'
;SMLQKRKIIGVMLVLLTTADLGGCSVNPATGDQNFTGFMSLEDERRIGAKEHPKILKSFGGAYKDQAVTAYVNNIGNQLAARSELPNIKWTFTVLNSPQINAFALPGGYIYVTRGLMALAGSEAELAGVIAHEIGHVTGRHTAQRYSKATGASIMGAILGIAVGSNVVSELFNI
;
A
#
# COMPACT_ATOMS: atom_id res chain seq x y z
N SER A 1 -12.72 -51.88 43.13
CA SER A 1 -11.50 -52.29 42.45
C SER A 1 -10.74 -51.05 42.01
N MET A 2 -9.59 -50.82 42.62
CA MET A 2 -8.74 -49.61 42.43
C MET A 2 -8.03 -49.53 41.07
N LEU A 3 -8.29 -50.40 40.13
CA LEU A 3 -7.61 -50.46 38.83
C LEU A 3 -8.36 -49.72 37.70
N GLN A 4 -9.58 -49.25 37.95
CA GLN A 4 -10.39 -48.63 36.87
C GLN A 4 -10.34 -47.11 36.86
N LYS A 5 -9.68 -46.48 37.84
CA LYS A 5 -9.58 -45.00 37.93
C LYS A 5 -8.32 -44.44 37.32
N ARG A 6 -7.42 -45.23 36.75
CA ARG A 6 -6.14 -44.79 36.19
C ARG A 6 -6.12 -44.61 34.67
N LYS A 7 -7.22 -44.88 33.95
CA LYS A 7 -7.26 -44.79 32.48
C LYS A 7 -8.01 -43.56 31.90
N ILE A 8 -8.52 -42.65 32.75
CA ILE A 8 -9.28 -41.49 32.30
C ILE A 8 -8.46 -40.19 32.34
N ILE A 9 -7.25 -40.18 32.91
CA ILE A 9 -6.40 -38.99 33.01
C ILE A 9 -5.43 -38.84 31.82
N GLY A 10 -5.39 -39.82 30.92
CA GLY A 10 -4.40 -39.87 29.82
C GLY A 10 -4.85 -39.31 28.47
N VAL A 11 -6.07 -38.81 28.33
CA VAL A 11 -6.61 -38.39 27.00
C VAL A 11 -7.00 -36.92 26.92
N MET A 12 -6.76 -36.13 27.95
CA MET A 12 -7.13 -34.70 27.96
C MET A 12 -5.93 -33.74 27.83
N LEU A 13 -4.85 -34.17 27.23
CA LEU A 13 -3.65 -33.36 27.11
C LEU A 13 -3.04 -33.42 25.70
N VAL A 14 -3.83 -33.34 24.65
CA VAL A 14 -3.31 -33.02 23.31
C VAL A 14 -4.44 -32.38 22.48
N LEU A 15 -4.75 -31.14 22.72
CA LEU A 15 -5.45 -30.27 21.79
C LEU A 15 -5.21 -28.79 22.19
N LEU A 16 -3.94 -28.45 22.49
CA LEU A 16 -3.51 -27.08 22.24
C LEU A 16 -3.05 -27.04 20.78
N THR A 17 -4.03 -26.99 19.89
CA THR A 17 -3.80 -26.54 18.53
C THR A 17 -3.32 -25.11 18.62
N THR A 18 -2.12 -24.89 18.16
CA THR A 18 -1.51 -23.60 17.87
C THR A 18 -2.50 -22.75 17.09
N ALA A 19 -3.19 -21.85 17.79
CA ALA A 19 -3.81 -20.72 17.14
C ALA A 19 -2.66 -19.89 16.60
N ASP A 20 -2.33 -20.06 15.33
CA ASP A 20 -1.56 -19.07 14.58
C ASP A 20 -2.32 -17.76 14.69
N LEU A 21 -1.88 -16.90 15.60
CA LEU A 21 -2.32 -15.53 15.73
C LEU A 21 -1.73 -14.75 14.54
N GLY A 22 -2.27 -15.04 13.36
CA GLY A 22 -1.84 -14.49 12.08
C GLY A 22 -2.16 -13.01 11.90
N GLY A 23 -1.68 -12.13 12.77
CA GLY A 23 -1.78 -10.68 12.61
C GLY A 23 -0.53 -10.01 12.07
N CYS A 24 0.55 -10.78 11.86
CA CYS A 24 1.83 -10.25 11.40
C CYS A 24 2.17 -10.76 10.01
N SER A 25 2.57 -9.88 9.12
CA SER A 25 3.20 -10.25 7.84
C SER A 25 4.65 -9.76 7.82
N VAL A 26 5.49 -10.44 7.06
CA VAL A 26 6.88 -10.03 6.85
C VAL A 26 6.89 -8.86 5.87
N ASN A 27 7.58 -7.79 6.22
CA ASN A 27 7.86 -6.69 5.31
C ASN A 27 8.85 -7.17 4.24
N PRO A 28 8.48 -7.21 2.96
CA PRO A 28 9.36 -7.71 1.90
C PRO A 28 10.57 -6.81 1.66
N ALA A 29 10.54 -5.54 2.09
CA ALA A 29 11.64 -4.61 1.93
C ALA A 29 12.69 -4.73 3.06
N THR A 30 12.26 -4.97 4.31
CA THR A 30 13.16 -4.97 5.48
C THR A 30 13.29 -6.34 6.14
N GLY A 31 12.40 -7.28 5.86
CA GLY A 31 12.34 -8.57 6.53
C GLY A 31 11.68 -8.52 7.91
N ASP A 32 11.27 -7.34 8.38
CA ASP A 32 10.64 -7.18 9.69
C ASP A 32 9.21 -7.70 9.70
N GLN A 33 8.73 -8.13 10.86
CA GLN A 33 7.34 -8.49 11.06
C GLN A 33 6.51 -7.24 11.34
N ASN A 34 5.53 -7.00 10.48
CA ASN A 34 4.60 -5.89 10.61
C ASN A 34 3.18 -6.36 10.91
N PHE A 35 2.50 -5.64 11.79
CA PHE A 35 1.08 -5.85 12.00
C PHE A 35 0.27 -5.25 10.85
N THR A 36 -0.28 -6.09 9.99
CA THR A 36 -1.09 -5.69 8.83
C THR A 36 -2.57 -5.95 9.03
N GLY A 37 -3.01 -6.26 10.27
CA GLY A 37 -4.42 -6.53 10.56
C GLY A 37 -4.97 -7.76 9.85
N PHE A 38 -4.18 -8.83 9.74
CA PHE A 38 -4.55 -10.06 9.03
C PHE A 38 -4.73 -9.89 7.50
N MET A 39 -4.23 -8.81 6.93
CA MET A 39 -4.41 -8.48 5.52
C MET A 39 -3.40 -9.23 4.65
N SER A 40 -3.89 -10.04 3.71
CA SER A 40 -3.07 -10.65 2.65
C SER A 40 -2.82 -9.66 1.50
N LEU A 41 -1.89 -9.98 0.59
CA LEU A 41 -1.72 -9.21 -0.65
C LEU A 41 -2.98 -9.18 -1.51
N GLU A 42 -3.75 -10.26 -1.49
CA GLU A 42 -5.05 -10.33 -2.17
C GLU A 42 -6.09 -9.40 -1.53
N ASP A 43 -6.13 -9.34 -0.20
CA ASP A 43 -6.98 -8.41 0.54
C ASP A 43 -6.61 -6.97 0.20
N GLU A 44 -5.33 -6.64 0.18
CA GLU A 44 -4.84 -5.32 -0.23
C GLU A 44 -5.28 -4.97 -1.65
N ARG A 45 -5.20 -5.92 -2.57
CA ARG A 45 -5.63 -5.73 -3.96
C ARG A 45 -7.13 -5.42 -4.04
N ARG A 46 -7.97 -6.14 -3.29
CA ARG A 46 -9.42 -5.89 -3.22
C ARG A 46 -9.74 -4.52 -2.64
N ILE A 47 -9.02 -4.12 -1.59
CA ILE A 47 -9.19 -2.80 -0.97
C ILE A 47 -8.82 -1.71 -1.96
N GLY A 48 -7.67 -1.80 -2.60
CA GLY A 48 -7.26 -0.83 -3.63
C GLY A 48 -8.28 -0.71 -4.75
N ALA A 49 -8.78 -1.84 -5.27
CA ALA A 49 -9.81 -1.86 -6.31
C ALA A 49 -11.12 -1.20 -5.87
N LYS A 50 -11.51 -1.38 -4.61
CA LYS A 50 -12.73 -0.76 -4.03
C LYS A 50 -12.56 0.75 -3.85
N GLU A 51 -11.40 1.20 -3.41
CA GLU A 51 -11.15 2.61 -3.12
C GLU A 51 -10.76 3.42 -4.38
N HIS A 52 -10.21 2.78 -5.40
CA HIS A 52 -9.77 3.45 -6.64
C HIS A 52 -10.84 4.37 -7.29
N PRO A 53 -12.10 3.93 -7.49
CA PRO A 53 -13.13 4.80 -8.06
C PRO A 53 -13.42 6.04 -7.21
N LYS A 54 -13.31 5.93 -5.89
CA LYS A 54 -13.52 7.05 -4.97
C LYS A 54 -12.38 8.07 -5.08
N ILE A 55 -11.14 7.58 -5.21
CA ILE A 55 -9.98 8.44 -5.48
C ILE A 55 -10.18 9.20 -6.78
N LEU A 56 -10.52 8.53 -7.87
CA LEU A 56 -10.78 9.19 -9.15
C LEU A 56 -11.82 10.30 -8.98
N LYS A 57 -12.94 10.01 -8.33
CA LYS A 57 -14.01 11.00 -8.10
C LYS A 57 -13.53 12.20 -7.28
N SER A 58 -12.71 11.98 -6.26
CA SER A 58 -12.24 13.03 -5.35
C SER A 58 -11.16 13.93 -5.95
N PHE A 59 -10.43 13.45 -6.96
CA PHE A 59 -9.30 14.15 -7.58
C PHE A 59 -9.56 14.59 -9.03
N GLY A 60 -10.82 14.71 -9.45
CA GLY A 60 -11.18 15.19 -10.78
C GLY A 60 -11.01 14.17 -11.91
N GLY A 61 -10.91 12.90 -11.57
CA GLY A 61 -10.74 11.79 -12.50
C GLY A 61 -9.30 11.55 -12.94
N ALA A 62 -9.12 10.60 -13.84
CA ALA A 62 -7.84 10.37 -14.49
C ALA A 62 -7.53 11.50 -15.48
N TYR A 63 -6.27 11.94 -15.50
CA TYR A 63 -5.81 12.92 -16.47
C TYR A 63 -5.80 12.30 -17.87
N LYS A 64 -6.43 12.99 -18.82
CA LYS A 64 -6.72 12.44 -20.16
C LYS A 64 -5.63 12.68 -21.21
N ASP A 65 -4.41 12.94 -20.79
CA ASP A 65 -3.26 13.01 -21.69
C ASP A 65 -2.59 11.64 -21.79
N GLN A 66 -2.69 11.02 -22.95
CA GLN A 66 -2.15 9.68 -23.19
C GLN A 66 -0.62 9.66 -23.12
N ALA A 67 0.06 10.69 -23.59
CA ALA A 67 1.52 10.75 -23.55
C ALA A 67 2.03 10.85 -22.10
N VAL A 68 1.42 11.71 -21.29
CA VAL A 68 1.75 11.84 -19.87
C VAL A 68 1.44 10.56 -19.11
N THR A 69 0.30 9.94 -19.37
CA THR A 69 -0.08 8.67 -18.74
C THR A 69 0.88 7.55 -19.11
N ALA A 70 1.25 7.42 -20.38
CA ALA A 70 2.21 6.42 -20.84
C ALA A 70 3.60 6.66 -20.22
N TYR A 71 4.03 7.89 -20.10
CA TYR A 71 5.30 8.28 -19.51
C TYR A 71 5.39 7.86 -18.02
N VAL A 72 4.38 8.20 -17.23
CA VAL A 72 4.32 7.78 -15.81
C VAL A 72 4.24 6.27 -15.66
N ASN A 73 3.43 5.60 -16.49
CA ASN A 73 3.35 4.12 -16.48
C ASN A 73 4.69 3.46 -16.83
N ASN A 74 5.42 4.01 -17.80
CA ASN A 74 6.73 3.48 -18.17
C ASN A 74 7.73 3.56 -17.01
N ILE A 75 7.86 4.73 -16.38
CA ILE A 75 8.72 4.92 -15.21
C ILE A 75 8.29 4.00 -14.07
N GLY A 76 7.00 4.01 -13.74
CA GLY A 76 6.45 3.22 -12.64
C GLY A 76 6.66 1.72 -12.80
N ASN A 77 6.40 1.18 -13.99
CA ASN A 77 6.58 -0.24 -14.26
C ASN A 77 8.06 -0.67 -14.24
N GLN A 78 8.98 0.19 -14.71
CA GLN A 78 10.43 -0.09 -14.61
C GLN A 78 10.90 -0.14 -13.15
N LEU A 79 10.42 0.77 -12.30
CA LEU A 79 10.73 0.79 -10.87
C LEU A 79 10.10 -0.38 -10.13
N ALA A 80 8.83 -0.66 -10.41
CA ALA A 80 8.09 -1.77 -9.80
C ALA A 80 8.71 -3.13 -10.12
N ALA A 81 9.21 -3.33 -11.34
CA ALA A 81 9.89 -4.56 -11.76
C ALA A 81 11.19 -4.83 -10.96
N ARG A 82 11.77 -3.80 -10.36
CA ARG A 82 12.98 -3.88 -9.52
C ARG A 82 12.68 -3.78 -8.02
N SER A 83 11.40 -3.70 -7.66
CA SER A 83 10.97 -3.64 -6.26
C SER A 83 10.92 -5.03 -5.63
N GLU A 84 10.66 -5.08 -4.33
CA GLU A 84 10.51 -6.33 -3.56
C GLU A 84 9.22 -7.10 -3.89
N LEU A 85 8.27 -6.46 -4.58
CA LEU A 85 7.01 -7.06 -5.02
C LEU A 85 6.81 -6.94 -6.55
N PRO A 86 7.74 -7.47 -7.39
CA PRO A 86 7.69 -7.28 -8.84
C PRO A 86 6.50 -7.99 -9.49
N ASN A 87 5.95 -9.00 -8.83
CA ASN A 87 4.93 -9.89 -9.38
C ASN A 87 3.48 -9.49 -9.05
N ILE A 88 3.26 -8.47 -8.22
CA ILE A 88 1.91 -7.96 -8.02
C ILE A 88 1.47 -7.10 -9.21
N LYS A 89 0.16 -6.94 -9.36
CA LYS A 89 -0.36 -6.03 -10.39
C LYS A 89 -0.24 -4.58 -9.91
N TRP A 90 0.69 -3.84 -10.47
CA TRP A 90 0.82 -2.40 -10.26
C TRP A 90 -0.14 -1.60 -11.14
N THR A 91 -0.63 -0.49 -10.63
CA THR A 91 -1.53 0.43 -11.34
C THR A 91 -1.06 1.85 -11.06
N PHE A 92 -0.58 2.55 -12.09
CA PHE A 92 -0.12 3.94 -12.02
C PHE A 92 -1.17 4.84 -12.66
N THR A 93 -1.60 5.86 -11.94
CA THR A 93 -2.64 6.79 -12.40
C THR A 93 -2.17 8.23 -12.23
N VAL A 94 -2.26 9.03 -13.30
CA VAL A 94 -2.15 10.48 -13.20
C VAL A 94 -3.55 11.04 -12.93
N LEU A 95 -3.68 11.77 -11.82
CA LEU A 95 -4.94 12.38 -11.39
C LEU A 95 -5.08 13.80 -11.95
N ASN A 96 -6.29 14.15 -12.38
CA ASN A 96 -6.60 15.49 -12.89
C ASN A 96 -6.84 16.49 -11.75
N SER A 97 -5.85 16.64 -10.87
CA SER A 97 -5.87 17.58 -9.76
C SER A 97 -4.72 18.57 -9.88
N PRO A 98 -4.94 19.87 -9.64
CA PRO A 98 -3.86 20.86 -9.61
C PRO A 98 -3.02 20.81 -8.32
N GLN A 99 -3.46 20.07 -7.31
CA GLN A 99 -2.69 19.88 -6.08
C GLN A 99 -1.37 19.18 -6.38
N ILE A 100 -0.32 19.58 -5.68
CA ILE A 100 1.00 18.91 -5.75
C ILE A 100 0.96 17.73 -4.80
N ASN A 101 0.79 16.52 -5.33
CA ASN A 101 0.64 15.32 -4.49
C ASN A 101 1.00 14.03 -5.23
N ALA A 102 1.46 13.05 -4.45
CA ALA A 102 1.56 11.64 -4.84
C ALA A 102 1.21 10.78 -3.62
N PHE A 103 0.62 9.62 -3.83
CA PHE A 103 0.26 8.69 -2.76
C PHE A 103 -0.02 7.28 -3.30
N ALA A 104 -0.11 6.32 -2.40
CA ALA A 104 -0.40 4.94 -2.71
C ALA A 104 -1.59 4.40 -1.92
N LEU A 105 -2.35 3.49 -2.52
CA LEU A 105 -3.31 2.61 -1.85
C LEU A 105 -2.72 1.21 -1.67
N PRO A 106 -3.27 0.41 -0.74
CA PRO A 106 -2.96 -1.01 -0.69
C PRO A 106 -3.19 -1.69 -2.04
N GLY A 107 -2.40 -2.69 -2.36
CA GLY A 107 -2.56 -3.49 -3.58
C GLY A 107 -1.89 -2.94 -4.83
N GLY A 108 -0.91 -2.04 -4.69
CA GLY A 108 -0.07 -1.58 -5.79
C GLY A 108 -0.69 -0.47 -6.64
N TYR A 109 -1.60 0.32 -6.07
CA TYR A 109 -2.15 1.50 -6.72
C TYR A 109 -1.33 2.73 -6.36
N ILE A 110 -0.72 3.37 -7.35
CA ILE A 110 0.11 4.56 -7.21
C ILE A 110 -0.55 5.72 -7.97
N TYR A 111 -0.59 6.87 -7.33
CA TYR A 111 -1.20 8.08 -7.87
C TYR A 111 -0.21 9.23 -7.87
N VAL A 112 -0.19 9.96 -8.97
CA VAL A 112 0.54 11.22 -9.14
C VAL A 112 -0.42 12.25 -9.69
N THR A 113 -0.47 13.44 -9.12
CA THR A 113 -1.34 14.51 -9.61
C THR A 113 -0.69 15.25 -10.80
N ARG A 114 -1.51 15.84 -11.68
CA ARG A 114 -0.99 16.71 -12.74
C ARG A 114 -0.25 17.93 -12.18
N GLY A 115 -0.63 18.40 -10.98
CA GLY A 115 0.07 19.49 -10.32
C GLY A 115 1.51 19.12 -9.96
N LEU A 116 1.74 17.89 -9.46
CA LEU A 116 3.10 17.40 -9.20
C LEU A 116 3.86 17.19 -10.52
N MET A 117 3.22 16.68 -11.56
CA MET A 117 3.82 16.53 -12.89
C MET A 117 4.31 17.85 -13.46
N ALA A 118 3.54 18.94 -13.25
CA ALA A 118 3.93 20.28 -13.69
C ALA A 118 5.10 20.86 -12.88
N LEU A 119 5.28 20.44 -11.64
CA LEU A 119 6.36 20.89 -10.77
C LEU A 119 7.67 20.14 -11.05
N ALA A 120 7.59 18.85 -11.37
CA ALA A 120 8.76 17.99 -11.58
C ALA A 120 9.63 18.53 -12.73
N GLY A 121 10.85 18.95 -12.42
CA GLY A 121 11.79 19.53 -13.36
C GLY A 121 12.60 18.52 -14.14
N SER A 122 12.56 17.24 -13.73
CA SER A 122 13.29 16.14 -14.37
C SER A 122 12.61 14.79 -14.19
N GLU A 123 12.95 13.84 -15.05
CA GLU A 123 12.52 12.45 -14.88
C GLU A 123 13.03 11.85 -13.57
N ALA A 124 14.24 12.19 -13.13
CA ALA A 124 14.81 11.71 -11.90
C ALA A 124 14.00 12.12 -10.66
N GLU A 125 13.50 13.34 -10.62
CA GLU A 125 12.62 13.84 -9.55
C GLU A 125 11.30 13.06 -9.52
N LEU A 126 10.67 12.89 -10.67
CA LEU A 126 9.43 12.13 -10.79
C LEU A 126 9.64 10.65 -10.42
N ALA A 127 10.72 10.04 -10.91
CA ALA A 127 11.08 8.66 -10.57
C ALA A 127 11.34 8.50 -9.06
N GLY A 128 11.97 9.46 -8.42
CA GLY A 128 12.18 9.50 -6.97
C GLY A 128 10.87 9.50 -6.19
N VAL A 129 9.90 10.31 -6.58
CA VAL A 129 8.56 10.32 -5.97
C VAL A 129 7.85 8.99 -6.16
N ILE A 130 7.82 8.47 -7.38
CA ILE A 130 7.16 7.19 -7.68
C ILE A 130 7.82 6.04 -6.92
N ALA A 131 9.15 6.00 -6.86
CA ALA A 131 9.90 4.99 -6.10
C ALA A 131 9.57 5.04 -4.60
N HIS A 132 9.42 6.25 -4.04
CA HIS A 132 9.00 6.43 -2.64
C HIS A 132 7.61 5.84 -2.39
N GLU A 133 6.65 6.09 -3.27
CA GLU A 133 5.30 5.54 -3.14
C GLU A 133 5.27 4.01 -3.32
N ILE A 134 6.08 3.46 -4.24
CA ILE A 134 6.29 2.01 -4.37
C ILE A 134 6.83 1.45 -3.05
N GLY A 135 7.79 2.12 -2.40
CA GLY A 135 8.33 1.75 -1.10
C GLY A 135 7.27 1.67 -0.01
N HIS A 136 6.25 2.56 -0.02
CA HIS A 136 5.13 2.47 0.92
C HIS A 136 4.25 1.24 0.70
N VAL A 137 4.12 0.75 -0.51
CA VAL A 137 3.41 -0.50 -0.81
C VAL A 137 4.25 -1.72 -0.42
N THR A 138 5.52 -1.78 -0.83
CA THR A 138 6.40 -2.92 -0.54
C THR A 138 6.71 -3.04 0.96
N GLY A 139 6.82 -1.92 1.67
CA GLY A 139 6.94 -1.85 3.12
C GLY A 139 5.64 -2.15 3.87
N ARG A 140 4.54 -2.40 3.16
CA ARG A 140 3.21 -2.65 3.73
C ARG A 140 2.68 -1.49 4.59
N HIS A 141 3.23 -0.28 4.46
CA HIS A 141 2.81 0.89 5.21
C HIS A 141 1.36 1.29 4.90
N THR A 142 0.95 1.19 3.64
CA THR A 142 -0.43 1.45 3.20
C THR A 142 -1.43 0.48 3.85
N ALA A 143 -1.09 -0.80 3.92
CA ALA A 143 -1.90 -1.83 4.56
C ALA A 143 -2.01 -1.60 6.08
N GLN A 144 -0.91 -1.27 6.75
CA GLN A 144 -0.88 -0.95 8.18
C GLN A 144 -1.78 0.23 8.53
N ARG A 145 -1.71 1.29 7.72
CA ARG A 145 -2.51 2.49 7.92
C ARG A 145 -3.99 2.22 7.69
N TYR A 146 -4.33 1.49 6.64
CA TYR A 146 -5.69 1.06 6.38
C TYR A 146 -6.26 0.22 7.52
N SER A 147 -5.49 -0.72 8.05
CA SER A 147 -5.89 -1.56 9.19
C SER A 147 -6.13 -0.77 10.47
N LYS A 148 -5.43 0.35 10.66
CA LYS A 148 -5.57 1.24 11.83
C LYS A 148 -6.70 2.26 11.66
N ALA A 149 -7.18 2.48 10.45
CA ALA A 149 -8.24 3.44 10.13
C ALA A 149 -9.63 2.88 10.50
N THR A 150 -9.88 2.59 11.79
CA THR A 150 -11.19 2.17 12.28
C THR A 150 -12.08 3.40 12.49
N GLY A 151 -13.15 3.52 11.70
CA GLY A 151 -14.20 4.55 11.89
C GLY A 151 -13.86 5.95 11.39
N ALA A 152 -12.61 6.28 11.13
CA ALA A 152 -12.26 7.48 10.36
C ALA A 152 -12.49 7.21 8.87
N SER A 153 -12.82 8.25 8.09
CA SER A 153 -12.90 8.11 6.64
C SER A 153 -11.53 7.60 6.14
N ILE A 154 -11.55 6.47 5.45
CA ILE A 154 -10.38 5.90 4.77
C ILE A 154 -9.72 6.96 3.89
N MET A 155 -10.53 7.81 3.28
CA MET A 155 -10.09 8.95 2.52
C MET A 155 -9.26 9.92 3.37
N GLY A 156 -9.66 10.22 4.60
CA GLY A 156 -8.89 11.04 5.53
C GLY A 156 -7.58 10.39 5.94
N ALA A 157 -7.57 9.07 6.14
CA ALA A 157 -6.35 8.31 6.40
C ALA A 157 -5.41 8.29 5.20
N ILE A 158 -5.94 8.17 3.98
CA ILE A 158 -5.18 8.22 2.73
C ILE A 158 -4.67 9.63 2.47
N LEU A 159 -5.51 10.66 2.63
CA LEU A 159 -5.14 12.06 2.40
C LEU A 159 -4.27 12.63 3.53
N GLY A 160 -4.46 12.18 4.77
CA GLY A 160 -3.55 12.53 5.89
C GLY A 160 -2.18 11.88 5.75
N ILE A 161 -2.09 10.91 4.83
CA ILE A 161 -0.88 10.26 4.37
C ILE A 161 -0.43 10.85 3.02
N ALA A 162 -1.12 11.76 2.48
CA ALA A 162 -0.59 12.61 1.41
C ALA A 162 0.69 13.28 1.90
N VAL A 163 1.55 12.45 2.27
CA VAL A 163 2.91 12.63 2.75
C VAL A 163 3.82 13.01 1.61
N GLY A 164 3.25 13.24 0.54
CA GLY A 164 3.93 14.04 -0.43
C GLY A 164 4.53 15.30 0.18
N SER A 165 3.97 15.82 1.29
CA SER A 165 4.50 17.06 1.84
C SER A 165 5.97 16.97 2.21
N ASN A 166 6.42 15.96 2.92
CA ASN A 166 7.84 15.91 3.33
C ASN A 166 8.76 15.48 2.19
N VAL A 167 8.38 14.47 1.41
CA VAL A 167 9.20 14.02 0.27
C VAL A 167 9.13 15.01 -0.88
N VAL A 168 7.95 15.57 -1.15
CA VAL A 168 7.81 16.63 -2.15
C VAL A 168 8.60 17.86 -1.71
N SER A 169 8.52 18.28 -0.45
CA SER A 169 9.33 19.40 0.03
C SER A 169 10.82 19.10 0.03
N GLU A 170 11.24 17.89 0.36
CA GLU A 170 12.65 17.49 0.29
C GLU A 170 13.18 17.42 -1.15
N LEU A 171 12.42 16.81 -2.06
CA LEU A 171 12.85 16.61 -3.45
C LEU A 171 12.76 17.90 -4.28
N PHE A 172 11.75 18.75 -4.02
CA PHE A 172 11.49 19.96 -4.80
C PHE A 172 11.88 21.25 -4.08
N ASN A 173 12.41 21.14 -2.86
CA ASN A 173 12.88 22.27 -2.06
C ASN A 173 11.82 23.40 -1.85
N ILE A 174 10.58 23.01 -1.55
CA ILE A 174 9.42 23.89 -1.33
C ILE A 174 8.79 23.76 0.05
#